data_9281fb7e1f73e8c03a7a727845476be7
#
_entry.id   9281fb7e1f73e8c03a7a727845476be7
#
_cell.length_a   1.000
_cell.length_b   1.000
_cell.length_c   1.000
_cell.angle_alpha   90.00
_cell.angle_beta   90.00
_cell.angle_gamma   90.00
#
_symmetry.space_group_name_H-M   'P 1'
#
loop_
_entity.id
_entity.type
_entity.pdbx_description
1 polymer ?
#
loop_
_entity_poly.entity_id
_entity_poly.type
_entity_poly.pdbx_seq_one_letter_code
_entity_poly.pdbx_strand_id
1 'polypeptide(L)'
;MLTLKNLIKKIENKIDFPDGKNILYTSSGYTNKYIKLFDVNMKTVFKTATIIFKITSTQQYDFDDIYSLQINRQDSTNFKVKFKRINQLNPEGVDISDNIIIVESNCIFSVCFKLPGGSRTPNVQIISAQRFNSDIIFGNGEILDSLPSGTQYKIEKWKDLPLATGITVDKIAKKAIYKKENGIVTIVGGVSGITKAGTTIAQ
;
A
#
# COMPACT_ATOMS: atom_id res chain seq x y z
N MET A 1 7.15 11.42 -42.59
CA MET A 1 6.44 10.13 -42.56
C MET A 1 6.91 9.34 -41.36
N LEU A 2 6.05 9.12 -40.36
CA LEU A 2 6.40 8.29 -39.20
C LEU A 2 6.42 6.83 -39.62
N THR A 3 7.55 6.20 -39.59
CA THR A 3 7.67 4.76 -39.87
C THR A 3 6.97 3.95 -38.76
N LEU A 4 6.42 2.80 -39.09
CA LEU A 4 5.80 1.87 -38.13
C LEU A 4 6.73 1.60 -36.94
N LYS A 5 8.03 1.52 -37.17
CA LYS A 5 9.08 1.36 -36.17
C LYS A 5 9.14 2.52 -35.16
N ASN A 6 8.94 3.76 -35.61
CA ASN A 6 8.86 4.94 -34.75
C ASN A 6 7.54 5.03 -33.98
N LEU A 7 6.46 4.50 -34.57
CA LEU A 7 5.16 4.40 -33.90
C LEU A 7 5.20 3.35 -32.80
N ILE A 8 5.78 2.17 -33.07
CA ILE A 8 5.98 1.10 -32.08
C ILE A 8 6.86 1.60 -30.93
N LYS A 9 7.98 2.25 -31.21
CA LYS A 9 8.85 2.83 -30.18
C LYS A 9 8.17 3.92 -29.36
N LYS A 10 7.23 4.67 -29.95
CA LYS A 10 6.43 5.67 -29.26
C LYS A 10 5.31 5.05 -28.40
N ILE A 11 4.82 3.89 -28.80
CA ILE A 11 3.85 3.08 -28.05
C ILE A 11 4.57 2.35 -26.90
N GLU A 12 5.74 1.75 -27.15
CA GLU A 12 6.58 1.12 -26.15
C GLU A 12 7.01 2.11 -25.06
N ASN A 13 7.34 3.34 -25.41
CA ASN A 13 7.65 4.39 -24.46
C ASN A 13 6.42 4.94 -23.68
N LYS A 14 5.19 4.65 -24.12
CA LYS A 14 3.94 5.02 -23.43
C LYS A 14 3.32 3.89 -22.65
N ILE A 15 3.57 2.65 -23.07
CA ILE A 15 3.24 1.43 -22.34
C ILE A 15 4.56 0.94 -21.73
N ASP A 16 5.05 1.69 -20.77
CA ASP A 16 6.07 1.20 -19.87
C ASP A 16 5.41 0.11 -19.01
N PHE A 17 5.30 -1.08 -19.56
CA PHE A 17 5.35 -2.26 -18.72
C PHE A 17 6.81 -2.33 -18.27
N PRO A 18 7.15 -2.01 -17.03
CA PRO A 18 8.44 -2.41 -16.53
C PRO A 18 8.44 -3.91 -16.72
N ASP A 19 9.29 -4.41 -17.62
CA ASP A 19 9.59 -5.83 -17.73
C ASP A 19 9.65 -6.33 -16.31
N GLY A 20 8.77 -7.25 -15.90
CA GLY A 20 8.54 -7.57 -14.51
C GLY A 20 9.85 -7.80 -13.77
N LYS A 21 10.49 -6.73 -13.36
CA LYS A 21 11.68 -6.77 -12.55
C LYS A 21 11.24 -7.32 -11.21
N ASN A 22 11.34 -8.63 -11.12
CA ASN A 22 11.35 -9.31 -9.85
C ASN A 22 12.60 -8.87 -9.13
N ILE A 23 12.50 -7.93 -8.23
CA ILE A 23 13.62 -7.57 -7.37
C ILE A 23 13.55 -8.48 -6.16
N LEU A 24 14.49 -9.41 -6.12
CA LEU A 24 14.73 -10.25 -4.98
C LEU A 24 15.59 -9.49 -3.98
N TYR A 25 15.04 -9.20 -2.81
CA TYR A 25 15.80 -8.60 -1.73
C TYR A 25 16.27 -9.70 -0.79
N THR A 26 17.58 -9.90 -0.66
CA THR A 26 18.16 -10.83 0.32
C THR A 26 18.20 -10.15 1.69
N SER A 27 17.48 -10.67 2.65
CA SER A 27 17.39 -10.10 4.00
C SER A 27 17.52 -11.18 5.08
N SER A 28 18.58 -11.95 5.06
CA SER A 28 18.80 -12.92 6.14
C SER A 28 19.16 -12.21 7.45
N GLY A 29 18.44 -12.51 8.52
CA GLY A 29 18.79 -12.13 9.88
C GLY A 29 18.39 -10.72 10.35
N TYR A 30 17.74 -9.90 9.53
CA TYR A 30 17.35 -8.55 9.93
C TYR A 30 15.93 -8.49 10.52
N THR A 31 15.83 -8.04 11.76
CA THR A 31 14.56 -7.71 12.42
C THR A 31 14.44 -6.19 12.58
N ASN A 32 13.23 -5.66 12.43
CA ASN A 32 12.95 -4.24 12.61
C ASN A 32 13.73 -3.28 11.67
N LYS A 33 14.29 -3.78 10.60
CA LYS A 33 14.89 -2.99 9.53
C LYS A 33 13.89 -2.75 8.40
N TYR A 34 14.25 -1.85 7.49
CA TYR A 34 13.41 -1.52 6.35
C TYR A 34 14.19 -1.77 5.07
N ILE A 35 13.47 -2.14 4.00
CA ILE A 35 14.00 -2.17 2.65
C ILE A 35 13.21 -1.16 1.82
N LYS A 36 13.91 -0.30 1.09
CA LYS A 36 13.28 0.56 0.09
C LYS A 36 13.02 -0.25 -1.17
N LEU A 37 11.74 -0.42 -1.51
CA LEU A 37 11.31 -1.20 -2.65
C LEU A 37 11.44 -0.39 -3.95
N PHE A 38 10.86 0.79 -3.97
CA PHE A 38 10.97 1.73 -5.09
C PHE A 38 10.58 3.15 -4.66
N ASP A 39 10.98 4.10 -5.46
CA ASP A 39 10.60 5.50 -5.36
C ASP A 39 9.67 5.89 -6.51
N VAL A 40 8.71 6.78 -6.24
CA VAL A 40 7.87 7.44 -7.25
C VAL A 40 8.20 8.93 -7.23
N ASN A 41 8.80 9.41 -8.30
CA ASN A 41 9.19 10.82 -8.40
C ASN A 41 8.00 11.68 -8.88
N MET A 42 7.52 12.56 -8.00
CA MET A 42 6.40 13.46 -8.23
C MET A 42 6.82 14.94 -8.21
N LYS A 43 8.09 15.26 -8.51
CA LYS A 43 8.63 16.63 -8.40
C LYS A 43 7.95 17.67 -9.29
N THR A 44 7.36 17.27 -10.41
CA THR A 44 6.63 18.19 -11.28
C THR A 44 5.16 18.24 -10.87
N VAL A 45 4.54 19.41 -10.85
CA VAL A 45 3.11 19.59 -10.55
C VAL A 45 2.19 18.98 -11.63
N PHE A 46 0.92 18.76 -11.29
CA PHE A 46 -0.09 18.13 -12.15
C PHE A 46 0.29 16.73 -12.63
N LYS A 47 0.94 15.96 -11.77
CA LYS A 47 1.29 14.57 -12.02
C LYS A 47 0.33 13.62 -11.34
N THR A 48 0.07 12.51 -12.01
CA THR A 48 -0.61 11.34 -11.43
C THR A 48 0.23 10.10 -11.65
N ALA A 49 0.21 9.22 -10.68
CA ALA A 49 0.76 7.88 -10.79
C ALA A 49 -0.22 6.88 -10.19
N THR A 50 -0.49 5.80 -10.90
CA THR A 50 -1.22 4.64 -10.39
C THR A 50 -0.33 3.42 -10.60
N ILE A 51 0.04 2.78 -9.49
CA ILE A 51 0.97 1.66 -9.51
C ILE A 51 0.29 0.48 -8.82
N ILE A 52 0.25 -0.64 -9.53
CA ILE A 52 -0.18 -1.92 -8.98
C ILE A 52 1.05 -2.80 -8.85
N PHE A 53 1.32 -3.27 -7.64
CA PHE A 53 2.47 -4.09 -7.37
C PHE A 53 2.12 -5.27 -6.47
N LYS A 54 2.85 -6.34 -6.65
CA LYS A 54 2.76 -7.57 -5.87
C LYS A 54 3.97 -7.67 -4.95
N ILE A 55 3.75 -8.12 -3.73
CA ILE A 55 4.83 -8.50 -2.81
C ILE A 55 4.60 -9.94 -2.42
N THR A 56 5.62 -10.76 -2.64
CA THR A 56 5.62 -12.18 -2.24
C THR A 56 6.79 -12.47 -1.33
N SER A 57 6.63 -13.45 -0.45
CA SER A 57 7.77 -14.04 0.26
C SER A 57 8.50 -15.02 -0.65
N THR A 58 9.82 -15.08 -0.52
CA THR A 58 10.63 -16.11 -1.19
C THR A 58 10.60 -17.45 -0.49
N GLN A 59 10.11 -17.48 0.74
CA GLN A 59 9.91 -18.71 1.50
C GLN A 59 8.45 -19.16 1.40
N GLN A 60 8.24 -20.47 1.49
CA GLN A 60 6.90 -21.04 1.39
C GLN A 60 5.93 -20.40 2.39
N TYR A 61 4.77 -19.92 1.89
CA TYR A 61 3.53 -19.63 2.60
C TYR A 61 3.42 -18.36 3.45
N ASP A 62 4.41 -17.47 3.49
CA ASP A 62 4.33 -16.38 4.45
C ASP A 62 3.43 -15.21 4.02
N PHE A 63 3.59 -14.70 2.80
CA PHE A 63 2.71 -13.63 2.26
C PHE A 63 2.74 -13.60 0.74
N ASP A 64 1.60 -13.25 0.17
CA ASP A 64 1.41 -13.05 -1.27
C ASP A 64 0.25 -12.07 -1.47
N ASP A 65 0.57 -10.80 -1.63
CA ASP A 65 -0.39 -9.71 -1.62
C ASP A 65 -0.21 -8.78 -2.82
N ILE A 66 -1.33 -8.25 -3.30
CA ILE A 66 -1.37 -7.22 -4.35
C ILE A 66 -1.85 -5.91 -3.77
N TYR A 67 -1.13 -4.83 -4.09
CA TYR A 67 -1.37 -3.48 -3.61
C TYR A 67 -1.58 -2.49 -4.76
N SER A 68 -2.35 -1.44 -4.49
CA SER A 68 -2.49 -0.27 -5.36
C SER A 68 -2.05 0.99 -4.64
N LEU A 69 -1.16 1.73 -5.25
CA LEU A 69 -0.74 3.06 -4.85
C LEU A 69 -1.19 4.06 -5.91
N GLN A 70 -2.00 5.02 -5.52
CA GLN A 70 -2.40 6.16 -6.36
C GLN A 70 -1.90 7.44 -5.72
N ILE A 71 -1.17 8.23 -6.49
CA ILE A 71 -0.66 9.53 -6.07
C ILE A 71 -1.13 10.56 -7.09
N ASN A 72 -1.76 11.61 -6.62
CA ASN A 72 -2.14 12.76 -7.43
C ASN A 72 -1.57 14.01 -6.81
N ARG A 73 -0.71 14.70 -7.54
CA ARG A 73 -0.16 15.98 -7.17
C ARG A 73 -0.92 17.09 -7.87
N GLN A 74 -1.72 17.86 -7.12
CA GLN A 74 -2.52 18.95 -7.65
C GLN A 74 -1.74 20.26 -7.77
N ASP A 75 -0.85 20.53 -6.82
CA ASP A 75 -0.01 21.74 -6.79
C ASP A 75 1.34 21.47 -6.11
N SER A 76 2.04 22.51 -5.70
CA SER A 76 3.39 22.38 -5.09
C SER A 76 3.42 21.63 -3.76
N THR A 77 2.32 21.63 -3.02
CA THR A 77 2.29 21.13 -1.63
C THR A 77 1.21 20.07 -1.39
N ASN A 78 0.20 19.99 -2.25
CA ASN A 78 -0.96 19.12 -2.01
C ASN A 78 -0.87 17.82 -2.80
N PHE A 79 -0.82 16.72 -2.06
CA PHE A 79 -0.89 15.37 -2.57
C PHE A 79 -2.16 14.68 -2.10
N LYS A 80 -2.83 13.98 -3.02
CA LYS A 80 -3.85 12.99 -2.67
C LYS A 80 -3.25 11.62 -2.86
N VAL A 81 -3.04 10.92 -1.76
CA VAL A 81 -2.46 9.57 -1.76
C VAL A 81 -3.54 8.58 -1.36
N LYS A 82 -3.73 7.55 -2.18
CA LYS A 82 -4.56 6.38 -1.85
C LYS A 82 -3.68 5.15 -1.92
N PHE A 83 -3.56 4.48 -0.79
CA PHE A 83 -2.82 3.24 -0.70
C PHE A 83 -3.72 2.15 -0.12
N LYS A 84 -3.88 1.04 -0.83
CA LYS A 84 -4.74 -0.06 -0.40
C LYS A 84 -4.23 -1.42 -0.87
N ARG A 85 -4.52 -2.45 -0.08
CA ARG A 85 -4.40 -3.84 -0.53
C ARG A 85 -5.58 -4.15 -1.45
N ILE A 86 -5.30 -4.67 -2.65
CA ILE A 86 -6.30 -5.12 -3.61
C ILE A 86 -6.73 -6.54 -3.28
N ASN A 87 -5.75 -7.43 -3.06
CA ASN A 87 -6.00 -8.84 -2.83
C ASN A 87 -4.91 -9.44 -1.93
N GLN A 88 -5.31 -10.41 -1.12
CA GLN A 88 -4.44 -11.32 -0.40
C GLN A 88 -4.54 -12.67 -1.09
N LEU A 89 -3.50 -13.07 -1.82
CA LEU A 89 -3.51 -14.30 -2.61
C LEU A 89 -3.30 -15.54 -1.73
N ASN A 90 -2.63 -15.36 -0.58
CA ASN A 90 -2.50 -16.40 0.43
C ASN A 90 -3.31 -16.01 1.69
N PRO A 91 -4.57 -16.45 1.83
CA PRO A 91 -5.43 -16.07 2.96
C PRO A 91 -4.95 -16.64 4.30
N GLU A 92 -4.14 -17.70 4.28
CA GLU A 92 -3.50 -18.28 5.48
C GLU A 92 -2.15 -17.64 5.80
N GLY A 93 -1.66 -16.77 4.92
CA GLY A 93 -0.39 -16.09 5.07
C GLY A 93 -0.43 -14.96 6.09
N VAL A 94 0.75 -14.47 6.42
CA VAL A 94 0.91 -13.32 7.33
C VAL A 94 0.38 -12.05 6.67
N ASP A 95 -0.45 -11.29 7.38
CA ASP A 95 -0.87 -9.95 6.93
C ASP A 95 0.29 -8.95 7.07
N ILE A 96 0.86 -8.56 5.94
CA ILE A 96 1.98 -7.61 5.87
C ILE A 96 1.55 -6.17 5.61
N SER A 97 0.26 -5.86 5.70
CA SER A 97 -0.23 -4.50 5.41
C SER A 97 0.42 -3.42 6.28
N ASP A 98 0.75 -3.74 7.53
CA ASP A 98 1.45 -2.82 8.45
C ASP A 98 2.95 -2.71 8.16
N ASN A 99 3.49 -3.64 7.39
CA ASN A 99 4.89 -3.64 7.04
C ASN A 99 5.20 -2.73 5.84
N ILE A 100 4.17 -2.34 5.05
CA ILE A 100 4.35 -1.47 3.90
C ILE A 100 4.06 -0.05 4.31
N ILE A 101 5.05 0.81 4.19
CA ILE A 101 4.99 2.21 4.58
C ILE A 101 5.46 3.06 3.41
N ILE A 102 4.66 4.05 3.04
CA ILE A 102 5.03 5.02 2.03
C ILE A 102 5.48 6.28 2.75
N VAL A 103 6.65 6.78 2.40
CA VAL A 103 7.21 8.00 2.97
C VAL A 103 7.35 9.04 1.86
N GLU A 104 6.67 10.17 2.01
CA GLU A 104 6.84 11.31 1.12
C GLU A 104 7.89 12.27 1.69
N SER A 105 8.89 12.57 0.89
CA SER A 105 9.91 13.58 1.17
C SER A 105 10.31 14.29 -0.12
N ASN A 106 10.25 15.60 -0.14
CA ASN A 106 10.62 16.40 -1.31
C ASN A 106 9.94 15.95 -2.62
N CYS A 107 8.65 15.63 -2.55
CA CYS A 107 7.85 15.12 -3.68
C CYS A 107 8.33 13.77 -4.25
N ILE A 108 9.11 13.03 -3.48
CA ILE A 108 9.46 11.63 -3.77
C ILE A 108 8.71 10.75 -2.79
N PHE A 109 8.00 9.76 -3.31
CA PHE A 109 7.28 8.77 -2.52
C PHE A 109 8.07 7.49 -2.49
N SER A 110 8.72 7.20 -1.36
CA SER A 110 9.47 5.97 -1.13
C SER A 110 8.56 4.90 -0.57
N VAL A 111 8.41 3.80 -1.28
CA VAL A 111 7.70 2.61 -0.79
C VAL A 111 8.70 1.75 -0.05
N CYS A 112 8.52 1.64 1.26
CA CYS A 112 9.40 0.91 2.16
C CYS A 112 8.67 -0.31 2.73
N PHE A 113 9.40 -1.38 2.93
CA PHE A 113 8.92 -2.61 3.56
C PHE A 113 9.67 -2.85 4.86
N LYS A 114 8.95 -2.91 5.98
CA LYS A 114 9.50 -3.31 7.27
C LYS A 114 9.67 -4.82 7.29
N LEU A 115 10.87 -5.29 7.52
CA LEU A 115 11.16 -6.72 7.59
C LEU A 115 10.47 -7.33 8.82
N PRO A 116 9.65 -8.37 8.64
CA PRO A 116 8.90 -8.97 9.74
C PRO A 116 9.75 -9.85 10.67
N GLY A 117 11.05 -9.98 10.37
CA GLY A 117 11.96 -10.88 11.06
C GLY A 117 12.07 -12.25 10.41
N GLY A 118 13.10 -13.01 10.80
CA GLY A 118 13.42 -14.29 10.16
C GLY A 118 14.00 -14.13 8.75
N SER A 119 14.03 -15.22 8.00
CA SER A 119 14.58 -15.26 6.63
C SER A 119 13.57 -14.82 5.56
N ARG A 120 12.60 -13.99 5.89
CA ARG A 120 11.51 -13.57 5.00
C ARG A 120 11.97 -12.45 4.09
N THR A 121 12.42 -12.81 2.91
CA THR A 121 12.84 -11.87 1.88
C THR A 121 11.66 -11.49 0.98
N PRO A 122 11.34 -10.21 0.84
CA PRO A 122 10.31 -9.78 -0.10
C PRO A 122 10.81 -9.87 -1.54
N ASN A 123 9.95 -10.36 -2.41
CA ASN A 123 10.06 -10.22 -3.84
C ASN A 123 9.00 -9.24 -4.31
N VAL A 124 9.38 -8.22 -5.05
CA VAL A 124 8.48 -7.17 -5.53
C VAL A 124 8.37 -7.21 -7.04
N GLN A 125 7.15 -7.27 -7.51
CA GLN A 125 6.83 -7.21 -8.93
C GLN A 125 5.87 -6.05 -9.20
N ILE A 126 6.22 -5.15 -10.11
CA ILE A 126 5.28 -4.17 -10.62
C ILE A 126 4.40 -4.86 -11.66
N ILE A 127 3.10 -4.93 -11.39
CA ILE A 127 2.11 -5.54 -12.30
C ILE A 127 1.68 -4.52 -13.35
N SER A 128 1.44 -3.28 -12.92
CA SER A 128 1.01 -2.20 -13.80
C SER A 128 1.44 -0.86 -13.23
N ALA A 129 1.87 0.02 -14.10
CA ALA A 129 2.19 1.40 -13.75
C ALA A 129 1.65 2.35 -14.82
N GLN A 130 0.59 3.08 -14.46
CA GLN A 130 0.11 4.20 -15.25
C GLN A 130 0.71 5.48 -14.69
N ARG A 131 1.48 6.17 -15.50
CA ARG A 131 2.22 7.35 -15.10
C ARG A 131 1.99 8.48 -16.06
N PHE A 132 1.68 9.63 -15.52
CA PHE A 132 1.73 10.87 -16.27
C PHE A 132 2.91 11.70 -15.77
N ASN A 133 4.00 11.70 -16.54
CA ASN A 133 5.25 12.42 -16.23
C ASN A 133 5.86 12.10 -14.84
N SER A 134 5.69 10.90 -14.31
CA SER A 134 6.36 10.44 -13.08
C SER A 134 7.30 9.27 -13.40
N ASP A 135 8.39 9.15 -12.66
CA ASP A 135 9.35 8.07 -12.81
C ASP A 135 9.28 7.12 -11.62
N ILE A 136 9.40 5.83 -11.89
CA ILE A 136 9.59 4.82 -10.86
C ILE A 136 11.07 4.44 -10.86
N ILE A 137 11.70 4.57 -9.71
CA ILE A 137 13.09 4.19 -9.50
C ILE A 137 13.11 3.05 -8.51
N PHE A 138 13.53 1.88 -8.95
CA PHE A 138 13.63 0.72 -8.06
C PHE A 138 14.75 0.91 -7.05
N GLY A 139 14.50 0.48 -5.82
CA GLY A 139 15.52 0.38 -4.78
C GLY A 139 16.59 -0.66 -5.17
N ASN A 140 17.78 -0.47 -4.65
CA ASN A 140 18.92 -1.38 -4.85
C ASN A 140 18.99 -2.50 -3.80
N GLY A 141 17.96 -2.66 -2.96
CA GLY A 141 17.96 -3.61 -1.85
C GLY A 141 18.69 -3.12 -0.60
N GLU A 142 18.98 -1.85 -0.51
CA GLU A 142 19.59 -1.25 0.66
C GLU A 142 18.71 -1.45 1.91
N ILE A 143 19.36 -1.92 2.96
CA ILE A 143 18.71 -2.12 4.27
C ILE A 143 18.88 -0.84 5.08
N LEU A 144 17.77 -0.28 5.49
CA LEU A 144 17.71 0.95 6.25
C LEU A 144 17.44 0.64 7.73
N ASP A 145 18.17 1.30 8.63
CA ASP A 145 17.95 1.21 10.08
C ASP A 145 16.65 1.89 10.51
N SER A 146 16.26 2.93 9.78
CA SER A 146 15.04 3.70 10.01
C SER A 146 14.39 4.11 8.71
N LEU A 147 13.13 4.49 8.76
CA LEU A 147 12.45 5.09 7.62
C LEU A 147 13.08 6.45 7.26
N PRO A 148 13.08 6.83 5.98
CA PRO A 148 13.39 8.18 5.58
C PRO A 148 12.53 9.20 6.34
N SER A 149 13.07 10.40 6.58
CA SER A 149 12.27 11.50 7.16
C SER A 149 11.21 11.95 6.16
N GLY A 150 9.98 12.18 6.62
CA GLY A 150 8.89 12.66 5.78
C GLY A 150 7.51 12.31 6.28
N THR A 151 6.49 12.63 5.47
CA THR A 151 5.09 12.29 5.76
C THR A 151 4.85 10.83 5.45
N GLN A 152 4.31 10.09 6.42
CA GLN A 152 4.04 8.66 6.28
C GLN A 152 2.59 8.38 5.89
N TYR A 153 2.41 7.48 4.92
CA TYR A 153 1.11 6.95 4.52
C TYR A 153 1.11 5.43 4.73
N LYS A 154 0.07 4.93 5.38
CA LYS A 154 -0.14 3.51 5.66
C LYS A 154 -1.51 3.08 5.17
N ILE A 155 -1.71 1.77 5.00
CA ILE A 155 -3.03 1.23 4.71
C ILE A 155 -3.92 1.45 5.93
N GLU A 156 -5.07 2.08 5.72
CA GLU A 156 -6.10 2.16 6.75
C GLU A 156 -6.79 0.81 6.87
N LYS A 157 -6.62 0.18 8.04
CA LYS A 157 -7.27 -1.08 8.37
C LYS A 157 -8.65 -0.85 8.96
N TRP A 158 -9.49 -1.85 8.84
CA TRP A 158 -10.67 -1.97 9.66
C TRP A 158 -10.26 -2.11 11.13
N LYS A 159 -10.89 -1.33 11.98
CA LYS A 159 -10.68 -1.33 13.43
C LYS A 159 -11.94 -1.81 14.11
N ASP A 160 -11.81 -2.43 15.27
CA ASP A 160 -12.96 -2.73 16.10
C ASP A 160 -13.67 -1.44 16.49
N LEU A 161 -15.00 -1.44 16.36
CA LEU A 161 -15.80 -0.31 16.79
C LEU A 161 -15.76 -0.22 18.32
N PRO A 162 -15.34 0.92 18.91
CA PRO A 162 -15.35 1.08 20.36
C PRO A 162 -16.81 1.14 20.83
N LEU A 163 -17.30 0.03 21.38
CA LEU A 163 -18.69 -0.09 21.79
C LEU A 163 -18.91 0.55 23.16
N ALA A 164 -20.07 1.18 23.33
CA ALA A 164 -20.48 1.70 24.64
C ALA A 164 -20.78 0.56 25.61
N THR A 165 -20.74 0.87 26.92
CA THR A 165 -21.02 -0.10 27.98
C THR A 165 -22.39 -0.76 27.80
N GLY A 166 -22.43 -2.08 27.88
CA GLY A 166 -23.63 -2.88 27.69
C GLY A 166 -23.99 -3.21 26.24
N ILE A 167 -23.26 -2.64 25.28
CA ILE A 167 -23.37 -3.00 23.87
C ILE A 167 -22.34 -4.06 23.53
N THR A 168 -22.74 -5.08 22.81
CA THR A 168 -21.86 -6.19 22.38
C THR A 168 -21.98 -6.41 20.90
N VAL A 169 -20.98 -7.07 20.32
CA VAL A 169 -21.04 -7.50 18.91
C VAL A 169 -22.15 -8.53 18.76
N ASP A 170 -22.98 -8.36 17.75
CA ASP A 170 -24.04 -9.30 17.43
C ASP A 170 -23.48 -10.69 17.10
N LYS A 171 -24.13 -11.73 17.64
CA LYS A 171 -23.67 -13.12 17.48
C LYS A 171 -23.74 -13.63 16.02
N ILE A 172 -24.67 -13.09 15.24
CA ILE A 172 -24.83 -13.47 13.82
C ILE A 172 -23.83 -12.69 12.98
N ALA A 173 -23.73 -11.37 13.18
CA ALA A 173 -22.80 -10.52 12.43
C ALA A 173 -21.32 -10.81 12.75
N LYS A 174 -21.05 -11.31 13.97
CA LYS A 174 -19.71 -11.70 14.47
C LYS A 174 -18.64 -10.61 14.40
N LYS A 175 -19.01 -9.37 14.06
CA LYS A 175 -18.11 -8.23 13.98
C LYS A 175 -18.87 -6.91 14.10
N ALA A 176 -18.20 -5.90 14.64
CA ALA A 176 -18.56 -4.51 14.56
C ALA A 176 -17.25 -3.73 14.37
N ILE A 177 -17.00 -3.28 13.17
CA ILE A 177 -15.73 -2.68 12.75
C ILE A 177 -15.99 -1.40 11.99
N TYR A 178 -15.02 -0.51 12.00
CA TYR A 178 -15.05 0.73 11.21
C TYR A 178 -13.74 0.97 10.48
N LYS A 179 -13.82 1.74 9.42
CA LYS A 179 -12.68 2.27 8.68
C LYS A 179 -12.97 3.72 8.33
N LYS A 180 -11.95 4.57 8.47
CA LYS A 180 -12.00 5.95 8.00
C LYS A 180 -11.16 6.08 6.72
N GLU A 181 -11.79 6.50 5.63
CA GLU A 181 -11.09 6.69 4.36
C GLU A 181 -11.57 7.99 3.71
N ASN A 182 -10.65 8.89 3.38
CA ASN A 182 -10.95 10.18 2.74
C ASN A 182 -12.02 11.03 3.50
N GLY A 183 -11.98 11.02 4.82
CA GLY A 183 -12.94 11.74 5.65
C GLY A 183 -14.30 11.02 5.85
N ILE A 184 -14.53 9.92 5.15
CA ILE A 184 -15.74 9.10 5.28
C ILE A 184 -15.45 7.98 6.27
N VAL A 185 -16.34 7.81 7.24
CA VAL A 185 -16.33 6.68 8.17
C VAL A 185 -17.30 5.63 7.67
N THR A 186 -16.81 4.44 7.37
CA THR A 186 -17.63 3.29 7.02
C THR A 186 -17.67 2.34 8.21
N ILE A 187 -18.87 1.94 8.61
CA ILE A 187 -19.10 0.98 9.70
C ILE A 187 -19.71 -0.28 9.09
N VAL A 188 -19.21 -1.44 9.51
CA VAL A 188 -19.70 -2.75 9.07
C VAL A 188 -19.87 -3.66 10.27
N GLY A 189 -20.98 -4.35 10.32
CA GLY A 189 -21.30 -5.33 11.35
C GLY A 189 -22.64 -5.10 12.02
N GLY A 190 -22.85 -5.76 13.15
CA GLY A 190 -24.04 -5.66 13.96
C GLY A 190 -23.71 -5.60 15.44
N VAL A 191 -24.59 -4.98 16.19
CA VAL A 191 -24.48 -4.89 17.66
C VAL A 191 -25.79 -5.32 18.30
N SER A 192 -25.69 -5.85 19.51
CA SER A 192 -26.80 -6.22 20.39
C SER A 192 -26.72 -5.45 21.72
N GLY A 193 -27.78 -5.48 22.50
CA GLY A 193 -27.86 -4.76 23.77
C GLY A 193 -28.53 -3.40 23.64
N ILE A 194 -29.08 -3.06 22.48
CA ILE A 194 -29.89 -1.84 22.29
C ILE A 194 -31.26 -2.06 22.90
N THR A 195 -31.54 -1.34 23.99
CA THR A 195 -32.82 -1.48 24.74
C THR A 195 -33.83 -0.42 24.41
N LYS A 196 -33.41 0.69 23.83
CA LYS A 196 -34.31 1.82 23.47
C LYS A 196 -33.73 2.68 22.35
N ALA A 197 -34.58 3.42 21.66
CA ALA A 197 -34.15 4.40 20.68
C ALA A 197 -33.22 5.47 21.30
N GLY A 198 -32.24 5.95 20.56
CA GLY A 198 -31.26 6.92 21.04
C GLY A 198 -30.11 6.33 21.88
N THR A 199 -30.01 5.01 21.99
CA THR A 199 -28.86 4.37 22.65
C THR A 199 -27.58 4.63 21.88
N THR A 200 -26.57 5.17 22.59
CA THR A 200 -25.21 5.31 22.01
C THR A 200 -24.60 3.93 21.84
N ILE A 201 -24.18 3.59 20.64
CA ILE A 201 -23.60 2.27 20.29
C ILE A 201 -22.07 2.28 20.24
N ALA A 202 -21.46 3.45 20.08
CA ALA A 202 -20.01 3.61 20.04
C ALA A 202 -19.59 4.92 20.72
N GLN A 203 -18.35 4.97 21.21
CA GLN A 203 -17.74 6.13 21.85
C GLN A 203 -16.42 6.51 21.15
#